data_1d2bde23b10820156d8c9423876ca6e6
#
_entry.id   1d2bde23b10820156d8c9423876ca6e6
#
_cell.length_a   1.000
_cell.length_b   1.000
_cell.length_c   1.000
_cell.angle_alpha   90.00
_cell.angle_beta   90.00
_cell.angle_gamma   90.00
#
_symmetry.space_group_name_H-M   'P 1'
#
loop_
_entity.id
_entity.type
_entity.pdbx_description
1 polymer ?
#
loop_
_entity_poly.entity_id
_entity_poly.type
_entity_poly.pdbx_seq_one_letter_code
_entity_poly.pdbx_strand_id
1 'polypeptide(L)'
;MQINIKTSASNQSVVSNLTQKLPGSAKENIIARIALGYSLSSGKRFQQNEFNTYDSQGKEYKEHILFDSANRDFYIALICQAYGINKNDELIAKYVKLHIDHGLEQINYLFENRPQYTFFDFLVEYLGKGIDAIEDAPVSLDAVKNNNQHINKTSFTGAIDIKVGYNPKTKEPVTFCFNNTKIYNNQHIAVAGKSGSGKSQFALEFLRQLVSKTQGQVNFLFLDFKGISAEDKSKMLNFFTETHTTCINAPDEPFPLNPLSFIDNINDRNKLVGINKFVDIIAKYSNIGKKQQQTLKDAVQEAFIQQTSGDYPSMKEVYDLIIDQVGENRDTLTELMERLSEYELFASKVKNPSTFLNSNYYLSLSGELDNTVRFTSVFLIINYIFNVFSNMGSTDVCDNYREMRYVLMIDEAHDLFRERKSLEILEVILRKIRSYGVSVFLLSQGIAEYNTANFDFSQECETSFLLPINDMANTKAINKFLGLTPKDGTAALRNLEKLQNGQAISNINEYPRTEVFNVVQYWKEKNK
;
A
#
# COMPACT_ATOMS: atom_id res chain seq x y z
N MET A 1 -0.96 15.41 -32.98
CA MET A 1 -0.47 14.80 -34.24
C MET A 1 -1.25 13.51 -34.49
N GLN A 2 -1.65 13.21 -35.75
CA GLN A 2 -2.39 12.02 -36.10
C GLN A 2 -1.50 11.09 -36.95
N ILE A 3 -1.38 9.80 -36.58
CA ILE A 3 -0.54 8.82 -37.23
C ILE A 3 -1.38 8.03 -38.24
N ASN A 4 -1.40 8.48 -39.49
CA ASN A 4 -2.02 7.73 -40.59
C ASN A 4 -0.93 7.23 -41.53
N ILE A 5 -0.89 5.93 -41.79
CA ILE A 5 0.16 5.31 -42.61
C ILE A 5 -0.44 4.42 -43.70
N LYS A 6 0.32 4.23 -44.77
CA LYS A 6 0.10 3.19 -45.77
C LYS A 6 1.34 2.34 -45.90
N THR A 7 1.18 1.02 -45.82
CA THR A 7 2.27 0.07 -46.05
C THR A 7 2.71 0.05 -47.51
N SER A 8 3.80 -0.66 -47.80
CA SER A 8 4.23 -0.92 -49.17
C SER A 8 3.24 -1.85 -49.91
N ALA A 9 3.13 -1.69 -51.22
CA ALA A 9 2.34 -2.57 -52.08
C ALA A 9 2.75 -4.04 -51.95
N SER A 10 4.06 -4.31 -51.82
CA SER A 10 4.61 -5.66 -51.61
C SER A 10 4.09 -6.34 -50.34
N ASN A 11 3.76 -5.55 -49.27
CA ASN A 11 3.29 -6.05 -48.01
C ASN A 11 1.77 -6.23 -47.92
N GLN A 12 1.01 -5.88 -48.95
CA GLN A 12 -0.45 -6.01 -48.93
C GLN A 12 -0.91 -7.47 -48.80
N SER A 13 -0.34 -8.39 -49.61
CA SER A 13 -0.60 -9.83 -49.53
C SER A 13 0.00 -10.45 -48.26
N VAL A 14 1.16 -9.98 -47.83
CA VAL A 14 1.85 -10.44 -46.64
C VAL A 14 0.98 -10.23 -45.38
N VAL A 15 0.39 -9.05 -45.22
CA VAL A 15 -0.52 -8.74 -44.08
C VAL A 15 -1.68 -9.75 -44.06
N SER A 16 -2.33 -9.98 -45.20
CA SER A 16 -3.49 -10.89 -45.29
C SER A 16 -3.08 -12.33 -44.98
N ASN A 17 -1.95 -12.81 -45.55
CA ASN A 17 -1.44 -14.15 -45.33
C ASN A 17 -1.05 -14.38 -43.85
N LEU A 18 -0.36 -13.44 -43.23
CA LEU A 18 0.03 -13.53 -41.81
C LEU A 18 -1.18 -13.47 -40.89
N THR A 19 -2.19 -12.66 -41.23
CA THR A 19 -3.42 -12.57 -40.46
C THR A 19 -4.19 -13.89 -40.42
N GLN A 20 -4.20 -14.63 -41.51
CA GLN A 20 -4.83 -15.96 -41.57
C GLN A 20 -4.14 -17.01 -40.70
N LYS A 21 -2.86 -16.82 -40.36
CA LYS A 21 -2.11 -17.69 -39.44
C LYS A 21 -2.41 -17.42 -37.95
N LEU A 22 -3.02 -16.28 -37.65
CA LEU A 22 -3.44 -15.94 -36.27
C LEU A 22 -4.66 -16.77 -35.85
N PRO A 23 -4.74 -17.23 -34.58
CA PRO A 23 -5.92 -17.92 -34.08
C PRO A 23 -7.13 -16.98 -33.97
N GLY A 24 -8.31 -17.52 -34.32
CA GLY A 24 -9.57 -16.80 -34.22
C GLY A 24 -9.81 -15.79 -35.34
N SER A 25 -10.74 -14.86 -35.14
CA SER A 25 -11.08 -13.80 -36.12
C SER A 25 -10.16 -12.57 -35.95
N ALA A 26 -8.87 -12.78 -36.06
CA ALA A 26 -7.89 -11.72 -35.91
C ALA A 26 -8.00 -10.66 -37.01
N LYS A 27 -7.71 -9.41 -36.67
CA LYS A 27 -7.74 -8.28 -37.60
C LYS A 27 -6.33 -7.92 -38.04
N GLU A 28 -6.19 -7.45 -39.27
CA GLU A 28 -4.88 -7.09 -39.89
C GLU A 28 -4.08 -6.05 -39.07
N ASN A 29 -4.75 -5.19 -38.31
CA ASN A 29 -4.07 -4.23 -37.43
C ASN A 29 -3.28 -4.91 -36.28
N ILE A 30 -3.65 -6.14 -35.90
CA ILE A 30 -2.91 -6.92 -34.89
C ILE A 30 -1.55 -7.32 -35.46
N ILE A 31 -1.52 -7.87 -36.67
CA ILE A 31 -0.26 -8.21 -37.34
C ILE A 31 0.62 -6.97 -37.57
N ALA A 32 0.04 -5.85 -37.94
CA ALA A 32 0.80 -4.61 -38.11
C ALA A 32 1.48 -4.16 -36.80
N ARG A 33 0.80 -4.28 -35.65
CA ARG A 33 1.40 -4.01 -34.34
C ARG A 33 2.50 -5.01 -33.96
N ILE A 34 2.28 -6.30 -34.23
CA ILE A 34 3.29 -7.33 -34.00
C ILE A 34 4.53 -7.06 -34.85
N ALA A 35 4.35 -6.69 -36.12
CA ALA A 35 5.44 -6.34 -37.02
C ALA A 35 6.22 -5.12 -36.56
N LEU A 36 5.53 -4.09 -36.06
CA LEU A 36 6.16 -2.92 -35.47
C LEU A 36 7.07 -3.32 -34.29
N GLY A 37 6.52 -4.06 -33.33
CA GLY A 37 7.27 -4.53 -32.16
C GLY A 37 8.44 -5.44 -32.53
N TYR A 38 8.23 -6.38 -33.44
CA TYR A 38 9.26 -7.29 -33.95
C TYR A 38 10.44 -6.55 -34.59
N SER A 39 10.14 -5.58 -35.47
CA SER A 39 11.17 -4.78 -36.11
C SER A 39 11.97 -3.91 -35.13
N LEU A 40 11.30 -3.33 -34.14
CA LEU A 40 11.98 -2.55 -33.10
C LEU A 40 12.88 -3.45 -32.22
N SER A 41 12.41 -4.63 -31.85
CA SER A 41 13.16 -5.59 -31.03
C SER A 41 14.38 -6.19 -31.75
N SER A 42 14.37 -6.24 -33.08
CA SER A 42 15.52 -6.69 -33.87
C SER A 42 16.72 -5.71 -33.84
N GLY A 43 16.57 -4.54 -33.21
CA GLY A 43 17.60 -3.52 -33.18
C GLY A 43 17.71 -2.68 -34.45
N LYS A 44 16.89 -2.95 -35.49
CA LYS A 44 16.91 -2.13 -36.72
C LYS A 44 16.61 -0.67 -36.39
N ARG A 45 17.41 0.22 -36.98
CA ARG A 45 17.22 1.68 -36.93
C ARG A 45 17.31 2.23 -38.33
N PHE A 46 16.30 2.97 -38.75
CA PHE A 46 16.22 3.60 -40.06
C PHE A 46 16.80 5.01 -40.01
N GLN A 47 17.62 5.33 -41.02
CA GLN A 47 18.12 6.69 -41.23
C GLN A 47 17.13 7.50 -42.09
N GLN A 48 17.22 8.82 -42.07
CA GLN A 48 16.31 9.67 -42.85
C GLN A 48 16.40 9.42 -44.36
N ASN A 49 17.56 9.04 -44.88
CA ASN A 49 17.75 8.64 -46.28
C ASN A 49 17.02 7.37 -46.66
N GLU A 50 16.59 6.54 -45.70
CA GLU A 50 15.83 5.31 -45.92
C GLU A 50 14.30 5.52 -45.93
N PHE A 51 13.80 6.76 -45.75
CA PHE A 51 12.35 7.02 -45.71
C PHE A 51 11.58 6.63 -46.97
N ASN A 52 12.26 6.50 -48.11
CA ASN A 52 11.69 6.09 -49.38
C ASN A 52 11.94 4.61 -49.73
N THR A 53 12.48 3.82 -48.79
CA THR A 53 12.75 2.37 -49.01
C THR A 53 11.47 1.60 -49.36
N TYR A 54 10.35 1.98 -48.77
CA TYR A 54 9.04 1.37 -48.97
C TYR A 54 8.09 2.40 -49.60
N ASP A 55 7.39 2.01 -50.66
CA ASP A 55 6.31 2.80 -51.24
C ASP A 55 5.10 2.89 -50.26
N SER A 56 4.08 3.65 -50.61
CA SER A 56 2.86 3.84 -49.78
C SER A 56 1.61 3.45 -50.59
N GLN A 57 1.66 2.34 -51.31
CA GLN A 57 0.57 1.90 -52.17
C GLN A 57 -0.19 0.67 -51.62
N GLY A 58 0.20 0.17 -50.44
CA GLY A 58 -0.42 -0.97 -49.78
C GLY A 58 -1.59 -0.61 -48.88
N LYS A 59 -1.72 -1.36 -47.80
CA LYS A 59 -2.83 -1.22 -46.84
C LYS A 59 -2.76 0.08 -46.06
N GLU A 60 -3.89 0.77 -45.94
CA GLU A 60 -4.03 1.99 -45.13
C GLU A 60 -4.44 1.66 -43.68
N TYR A 61 -3.74 2.27 -42.73
CA TYR A 61 -4.05 2.23 -41.32
C TYR A 61 -4.24 3.63 -40.77
N LYS A 62 -5.46 3.94 -40.31
CA LYS A 62 -5.74 5.13 -39.51
C LYS A 62 -5.30 4.88 -38.07
N GLU A 63 -4.86 5.90 -37.38
CA GLU A 63 -4.33 5.81 -36.03
C GLU A 63 -5.23 5.02 -35.08
N HIS A 64 -6.53 5.33 -35.02
CA HIS A 64 -7.50 4.67 -34.14
C HIS A 64 -7.80 3.21 -34.51
N ILE A 65 -7.40 2.77 -35.71
CA ILE A 65 -7.49 1.36 -36.16
C ILE A 65 -6.18 0.65 -35.83
N LEU A 66 -5.04 1.31 -36.08
CA LEU A 66 -3.72 0.75 -35.83
C LEU A 66 -3.44 0.58 -34.36
N PHE A 67 -3.69 1.60 -33.57
CA PHE A 67 -3.47 1.60 -32.13
C PHE A 67 -4.81 1.72 -31.38
N ASP A 68 -5.05 0.83 -30.42
CA ASP A 68 -6.13 1.04 -29.47
C ASP A 68 -5.74 2.15 -28.48
N SER A 69 -6.75 2.79 -27.86
CA SER A 69 -6.55 3.91 -26.97
C SER A 69 -5.67 3.58 -25.75
N ALA A 70 -5.65 2.30 -25.32
CA ALA A 70 -4.89 1.85 -24.17
C ALA A 70 -3.38 1.70 -24.45
N ASN A 71 -2.99 1.40 -25.71
CA ASN A 71 -1.62 1.07 -26.05
C ASN A 71 -0.95 2.11 -26.99
N ARG A 72 -1.69 3.10 -27.45
CA ARG A 72 -1.18 4.12 -28.39
C ARG A 72 0.09 4.79 -27.91
N ASP A 73 0.06 5.31 -26.70
CA ASP A 73 1.17 6.10 -26.16
C ASP A 73 2.40 5.22 -25.89
N PHE A 74 2.20 3.95 -25.61
CA PHE A 74 3.27 2.97 -25.49
C PHE A 74 4.05 2.80 -26.81
N TYR A 75 3.35 2.60 -27.93
CA TYR A 75 4.01 2.47 -29.25
C TYR A 75 4.71 3.74 -29.69
N ILE A 76 4.12 4.91 -29.38
CA ILE A 76 4.76 6.21 -29.65
C ILE A 76 6.03 6.35 -28.80
N ALA A 77 5.97 6.00 -27.52
CA ALA A 77 7.12 6.06 -26.63
C ALA A 77 8.29 5.17 -27.11
N LEU A 78 7.99 3.96 -27.59
CA LEU A 78 9.01 3.07 -28.17
C LEU A 78 9.72 3.70 -29.38
N ILE A 79 8.98 4.35 -30.28
CA ILE A 79 9.57 5.07 -31.42
C ILE A 79 10.38 6.27 -30.94
N CYS A 80 9.85 7.07 -30.03
CA CYS A 80 10.55 8.22 -29.46
C CYS A 80 11.88 7.81 -28.81
N GLN A 81 11.88 6.74 -28.03
CA GLN A 81 13.07 6.19 -27.40
C GLN A 81 14.07 5.68 -28.44
N ALA A 82 13.58 4.95 -29.45
CA ALA A 82 14.43 4.33 -30.48
C ALA A 82 15.18 5.38 -31.33
N TYR A 83 14.61 6.56 -31.51
CA TYR A 83 15.13 7.61 -32.39
C TYR A 83 15.51 8.92 -31.69
N GLY A 84 15.31 9.02 -30.39
CA GLY A 84 15.64 10.24 -29.63
C GLY A 84 14.79 11.45 -30.01
N ILE A 85 13.52 11.25 -30.42
CA ILE A 85 12.61 12.30 -30.89
C ILE A 85 11.46 12.54 -29.90
N ASN A 86 10.83 13.72 -29.98
CA ASN A 86 9.72 14.09 -29.12
C ASN A 86 8.38 13.49 -29.59
N LYS A 87 7.42 13.31 -28.67
CA LYS A 87 6.09 12.74 -28.94
C LYS A 87 5.24 13.47 -29.99
N ASN A 88 5.59 14.70 -30.35
CA ASN A 88 4.89 15.50 -31.35
C ASN A 88 5.68 15.61 -32.68
N ASP A 89 6.76 14.86 -32.84
CA ASP A 89 7.60 14.91 -34.03
C ASP A 89 6.86 14.28 -35.22
N GLU A 90 6.87 14.99 -36.36
CA GLU A 90 6.21 14.55 -37.59
C GLU A 90 6.84 13.28 -38.21
N LEU A 91 8.07 12.95 -37.82
CA LEU A 91 8.77 11.76 -38.28
C LEU A 91 8.24 10.47 -37.67
N ILE A 92 7.48 10.53 -36.57
CA ILE A 92 6.93 9.34 -35.90
C ILE A 92 6.13 8.47 -36.89
N ALA A 93 5.24 9.08 -37.68
CA ALA A 93 4.43 8.33 -38.65
C ALA A 93 5.30 7.61 -39.70
N LYS A 94 6.40 8.23 -40.13
CA LYS A 94 7.36 7.65 -41.07
C LYS A 94 8.09 6.45 -40.47
N TYR A 95 8.59 6.59 -39.24
CA TYR A 95 9.27 5.50 -38.54
C TYR A 95 8.31 4.33 -38.23
N VAL A 96 7.08 4.63 -37.79
CA VAL A 96 6.04 3.59 -37.59
C VAL A 96 5.82 2.80 -38.88
N LYS A 97 5.66 3.48 -40.03
CA LYS A 97 5.48 2.85 -41.33
C LYS A 97 6.66 1.93 -41.67
N LEU A 98 7.88 2.45 -41.60
CA LEU A 98 9.09 1.69 -41.94
C LEU A 98 9.26 0.43 -41.10
N HIS A 99 9.01 0.54 -39.79
CA HIS A 99 9.09 -0.62 -38.92
C HIS A 99 7.99 -1.65 -39.17
N ILE A 100 6.78 -1.21 -39.52
CA ILE A 100 5.71 -2.14 -39.91
C ILE A 100 6.09 -2.87 -41.18
N ASP A 101 6.51 -2.15 -42.23
CA ASP A 101 6.90 -2.78 -43.50
C ASP A 101 8.06 -3.76 -43.32
N HIS A 102 9.13 -3.36 -42.67
CA HIS A 102 10.26 -4.24 -42.37
C HIS A 102 9.86 -5.45 -41.52
N GLY A 103 9.08 -5.25 -40.48
CA GLY A 103 8.64 -6.34 -39.59
C GLY A 103 7.76 -7.36 -40.32
N LEU A 104 6.88 -6.90 -41.21
CA LEU A 104 6.07 -7.78 -42.06
C LEU A 104 6.93 -8.65 -42.97
N GLU A 105 7.93 -8.09 -43.63
CA GLU A 105 8.87 -8.84 -44.46
C GLU A 105 9.65 -9.88 -43.65
N GLN A 106 10.17 -9.47 -42.50
CA GLN A 106 10.97 -10.38 -41.67
C GLN A 106 10.13 -11.52 -41.08
N ILE A 107 8.92 -11.25 -40.62
CA ILE A 107 8.02 -12.29 -40.11
C ILE A 107 7.59 -13.22 -41.25
N ASN A 108 7.25 -12.67 -42.43
CA ASN A 108 6.90 -13.49 -43.60
C ASN A 108 8.05 -14.40 -44.01
N TYR A 109 9.26 -13.87 -44.11
CA TYR A 109 10.47 -14.64 -44.38
C TYR A 109 10.68 -15.78 -43.37
N LEU A 110 10.44 -15.53 -42.08
CA LEU A 110 10.54 -16.55 -41.05
C LEU A 110 9.57 -17.73 -41.30
N PHE A 111 8.31 -17.43 -41.64
CA PHE A 111 7.29 -18.44 -41.89
C PHE A 111 7.49 -19.18 -43.23
N GLU A 112 8.02 -18.53 -44.25
CA GLU A 112 8.36 -19.16 -45.52
C GLU A 112 9.50 -20.16 -45.38
N ASN A 113 10.49 -19.84 -44.57
CA ASN A 113 11.66 -20.69 -44.37
C ASN A 113 11.49 -21.77 -43.29
N ARG A 114 10.35 -21.79 -42.58
CA ARG A 114 10.02 -22.80 -41.57
C ARG A 114 8.61 -23.36 -41.83
N PRO A 115 8.42 -24.32 -42.77
CA PRO A 115 7.08 -24.76 -43.21
C PRO A 115 6.17 -25.32 -42.11
N GLN A 116 6.75 -25.89 -41.05
CA GLN A 116 5.98 -26.43 -39.91
C GLN A 116 5.83 -25.45 -38.74
N TYR A 117 6.39 -24.24 -38.88
CA TYR A 117 6.37 -23.22 -37.82
C TYR A 117 5.01 -22.53 -37.79
N THR A 118 4.32 -22.69 -36.67
CA THR A 118 3.00 -22.11 -36.45
C THR A 118 3.11 -20.73 -35.82
N PHE A 119 2.01 -19.98 -35.81
CA PHE A 119 1.98 -18.69 -35.11
C PHE A 119 2.11 -18.87 -33.58
N PHE A 120 1.69 -20.02 -33.07
CA PHE A 120 1.89 -20.35 -31.65
C PHE A 120 3.38 -20.54 -31.34
N ASP A 121 4.13 -21.22 -32.19
CA ASP A 121 5.58 -21.36 -32.03
C ASP A 121 6.28 -19.99 -32.06
N PHE A 122 5.83 -19.11 -32.98
CA PHE A 122 6.31 -17.74 -33.04
C PHE A 122 6.08 -16.99 -31.73
N LEU A 123 4.87 -17.07 -31.14
CA LEU A 123 4.55 -16.41 -29.88
C LEU A 123 5.41 -16.96 -28.74
N VAL A 124 5.53 -18.28 -28.62
CA VAL A 124 6.36 -18.92 -27.57
C VAL A 124 7.82 -18.49 -27.70
N GLU A 125 8.38 -18.53 -28.91
CA GLU A 125 9.77 -18.15 -29.14
C GLU A 125 10.05 -16.68 -28.79
N TYR A 126 9.18 -15.76 -29.22
CA TYR A 126 9.45 -14.33 -29.04
C TYR A 126 9.00 -13.78 -27.69
N LEU A 127 8.01 -14.39 -27.04
CA LEU A 127 7.72 -14.10 -25.63
C LEU A 127 8.86 -14.60 -24.73
N GLY A 128 9.38 -15.81 -24.98
CA GLY A 128 10.55 -16.33 -24.27
C GLY A 128 11.76 -15.41 -24.39
N LYS A 129 12.14 -15.04 -25.63
CA LYS A 129 13.24 -14.07 -25.86
C LYS A 129 13.01 -12.72 -25.16
N GLY A 130 11.76 -12.28 -25.07
CA GLY A 130 11.42 -11.05 -24.37
C GLY A 130 11.61 -11.19 -22.87
N ILE A 131 11.25 -12.32 -22.28
CA ILE A 131 11.44 -12.62 -20.85
C ILE A 131 12.94 -12.71 -20.54
N ASP A 132 13.70 -13.49 -21.32
CA ASP A 132 15.16 -13.62 -21.16
C ASP A 132 15.86 -12.25 -21.26
N ALA A 133 15.45 -11.41 -22.22
CA ALA A 133 16.01 -10.07 -22.37
C ALA A 133 15.69 -9.14 -21.19
N ILE A 134 14.60 -9.38 -20.45
CA ILE A 134 14.27 -8.63 -19.22
C ILE A 134 15.11 -9.16 -18.04
N GLU A 135 15.33 -10.47 -17.97
CA GLU A 135 16.13 -11.12 -16.92
C GLU A 135 17.63 -10.82 -17.09
N ASP A 136 18.14 -10.81 -18.32
CA ASP A 136 19.55 -10.53 -18.63
C ASP A 136 19.88 -9.03 -18.71
N ALA A 137 18.89 -8.17 -18.85
CA ALA A 137 19.16 -6.75 -18.87
C ALA A 137 19.71 -6.33 -17.50
N PRO A 138 20.94 -5.73 -17.43
CA PRO A 138 21.32 -5.06 -16.23
C PRO A 138 20.29 -3.97 -16.03
N VAL A 139 19.38 -4.18 -15.10
CA VAL A 139 18.38 -3.19 -14.73
C VAL A 139 19.15 -2.04 -14.08
N SER A 140 19.74 -1.19 -14.90
CA SER A 140 20.05 0.15 -14.46
C SER A 140 18.69 0.85 -14.32
N LEU A 141 18.07 0.67 -13.16
CA LEU A 141 16.83 1.34 -12.73
C LEU A 141 16.93 2.87 -12.77
N ASP A 142 18.07 3.41 -13.18
CA ASP A 142 18.32 4.84 -13.33
C ASP A 142 17.78 5.46 -14.64
N ALA A 143 17.34 4.65 -15.60
CA ALA A 143 16.92 5.16 -16.92
C ALA A 143 15.40 5.20 -17.13
N VAL A 144 14.61 4.61 -16.25
CA VAL A 144 13.15 4.77 -16.23
C VAL A 144 12.78 5.40 -14.89
N LYS A 145 13.02 6.70 -14.74
CA LYS A 145 12.21 7.50 -13.84
C LYS A 145 10.78 7.52 -14.41
N ASN A 146 10.10 6.36 -14.33
CA ASN A 146 8.68 6.37 -14.24
C ASN A 146 8.36 7.24 -13.04
N ASN A 147 7.57 8.28 -13.22
CA ASN A 147 6.90 9.02 -12.16
C ASN A 147 5.79 8.18 -11.48
N ASN A 148 5.82 6.85 -11.56
CA ASN A 148 5.40 6.04 -10.44
C ASN A 148 6.43 6.38 -9.37
N GLN A 149 6.04 7.20 -8.41
CA GLN A 149 6.79 7.36 -7.19
C GLN A 149 6.97 5.93 -6.64
N HIS A 150 8.07 5.25 -7.04
CA HIS A 150 8.50 4.04 -6.37
C HIS A 150 8.76 4.49 -4.95
N ILE A 151 7.79 4.21 -4.10
CA ILE A 151 7.94 4.41 -2.68
C ILE A 151 9.05 3.46 -2.28
N ASN A 152 10.25 4.01 -2.21
CA ASN A 152 11.43 3.25 -1.83
C ASN A 152 11.35 3.01 -0.32
N LYS A 153 10.59 1.97 0.06
CA LYS A 153 10.40 1.55 1.44
C LYS A 153 11.41 0.47 1.78
N THR A 154 12.24 0.75 2.77
CA THR A 154 13.14 -0.24 3.35
C THR A 154 12.35 -1.39 4.00
N SER A 155 12.92 -2.59 3.96
CA SER A 155 12.34 -3.79 4.57
C SER A 155 13.43 -4.62 5.25
N PHE A 156 13.03 -5.44 6.19
CA PHE A 156 13.93 -6.31 6.94
C PHE A 156 13.54 -7.77 6.75
N THR A 157 14.48 -8.60 6.34
CA THR A 157 14.27 -10.03 6.01
C THR A 157 14.83 -11.01 7.05
N GLY A 158 15.55 -10.52 8.06
CA GLY A 158 16.14 -11.35 9.10
C GLY A 158 15.17 -11.69 10.25
N ALA A 159 15.70 -12.44 11.23
CA ALA A 159 14.96 -12.75 12.46
C ALA A 159 14.75 -11.48 13.31
N ILE A 160 13.54 -11.30 13.81
CA ILE A 160 13.16 -10.23 14.73
C ILE A 160 12.76 -10.88 16.07
N ASP A 161 13.75 -11.08 16.93
CA ASP A 161 13.54 -11.66 18.25
C ASP A 161 13.41 -10.55 19.28
N ILE A 162 12.22 -10.40 19.83
CA ILE A 162 11.87 -9.35 20.80
C ILE A 162 11.82 -9.93 22.19
N LYS A 163 12.59 -9.38 23.10
CA LYS A 163 12.46 -9.70 24.51
C LYS A 163 11.19 -9.06 25.05
N VAL A 164 10.21 -9.89 25.38
CA VAL A 164 8.88 -9.44 25.87
C VAL A 164 8.80 -9.42 27.41
N GLY A 165 9.72 -10.11 28.09
CA GLY A 165 9.69 -10.14 29.54
C GLY A 165 10.80 -10.98 30.15
N TYR A 166 10.58 -11.31 31.43
CA TYR A 166 11.47 -12.14 32.24
C TYR A 166 10.65 -13.15 33.06
N ASN A 167 11.14 -14.37 33.18
CA ASN A 167 10.58 -15.34 34.11
C ASN A 167 10.68 -14.79 35.55
N PRO A 168 9.61 -14.75 36.33
CA PRO A 168 9.62 -14.16 37.67
C PRO A 168 10.60 -14.84 38.63
N LYS A 169 10.80 -16.18 38.46
CA LYS A 169 11.62 -17.03 39.34
C LYS A 169 13.08 -17.08 38.87
N THR A 170 13.31 -17.54 37.63
CA THR A 170 14.66 -17.75 37.09
C THR A 170 15.32 -16.46 36.62
N LYS A 171 14.55 -15.40 36.37
CA LYS A 171 14.99 -14.12 35.76
C LYS A 171 15.50 -14.24 34.31
N GLU A 172 15.33 -15.39 33.71
CA GLU A 172 15.68 -15.61 32.30
C GLU A 172 14.77 -14.77 31.40
N PRO A 173 15.31 -14.25 30.29
CA PRO A 173 14.51 -13.49 29.33
C PRO A 173 13.48 -14.37 28.63
N VAL A 174 12.28 -13.85 28.45
CA VAL A 174 11.24 -14.41 27.59
C VAL A 174 11.34 -13.70 26.25
N THR A 175 11.73 -14.43 25.22
CA THR A 175 11.93 -13.90 23.87
C THR A 175 10.83 -14.38 22.95
N PHE A 176 10.31 -13.49 22.13
CA PHE A 176 9.24 -13.73 21.16
C PHE A 176 9.79 -13.60 19.75
N CYS A 177 9.69 -14.66 18.95
CA CYS A 177 10.19 -14.72 17.58
C CYS A 177 9.18 -14.11 16.60
N PHE A 178 9.08 -12.78 16.57
CA PHE A 178 7.99 -11.99 15.99
C PHE A 178 7.61 -12.34 14.55
N ASN A 179 8.57 -12.53 13.66
CA ASN A 179 8.33 -12.75 12.23
C ASN A 179 8.65 -14.19 11.76
N ASN A 180 8.78 -15.15 12.67
CA ASN A 180 9.09 -16.54 12.33
C ASN A 180 7.84 -17.28 11.84
N THR A 181 7.78 -17.59 10.55
CA THR A 181 6.61 -18.22 9.89
C THR A 181 6.44 -19.71 10.19
N LYS A 182 7.45 -20.38 10.78
CA LYS A 182 7.28 -21.73 11.31
C LYS A 182 6.47 -21.76 12.60
N ILE A 183 6.45 -20.64 13.32
CA ILE A 183 5.79 -20.52 14.62
C ILE A 183 4.49 -19.75 14.49
N TYR A 184 4.49 -18.66 13.71
CA TYR A 184 3.38 -17.71 13.56
C TYR A 184 3.04 -17.48 12.11
N ASN A 185 1.77 -17.73 11.74
CA ASN A 185 1.27 -17.43 10.38
C ASN A 185 0.91 -15.95 10.20
N ASN A 186 0.73 -15.24 11.30
CA ASN A 186 0.27 -13.87 11.36
C ASN A 186 1.07 -13.10 12.41
N GLN A 187 1.52 -11.91 12.06
CA GLN A 187 2.31 -11.03 12.92
C GLN A 187 1.47 -9.98 13.66
N HIS A 188 0.13 -10.03 13.57
CA HIS A 188 -0.72 -9.10 14.33
C HIS A 188 -0.77 -9.49 15.80
N ILE A 189 -0.79 -8.47 16.65
CA ILE A 189 -0.72 -8.64 18.11
C ILE A 189 -1.87 -7.89 18.78
N ALA A 190 -2.51 -8.56 19.75
CA ALA A 190 -3.49 -7.97 20.64
C ALA A 190 -2.93 -7.85 22.07
N VAL A 191 -3.08 -6.70 22.69
CA VAL A 191 -2.66 -6.46 24.08
C VAL A 191 -3.84 -5.94 24.87
N ALA A 192 -4.30 -6.70 25.87
CA ALA A 192 -5.36 -6.28 26.77
C ALA A 192 -4.84 -6.03 28.19
N GLY A 193 -5.37 -5.00 28.88
CA GLY A 193 -5.03 -4.72 30.27
C GLY A 193 -5.62 -3.39 30.73
N LYS A 194 -6.02 -3.30 32.00
CA LYS A 194 -6.58 -2.07 32.59
C LYS A 194 -5.63 -0.88 32.53
N SER A 195 -6.14 0.31 32.75
CA SER A 195 -5.31 1.52 32.89
C SER A 195 -4.25 1.31 33.98
N GLY A 196 -3.01 1.75 33.72
CA GLY A 196 -1.88 1.58 34.65
C GLY A 196 -1.30 0.16 34.74
N SER A 197 -1.78 -0.82 33.95
CA SER A 197 -1.23 -2.18 33.96
C SER A 197 0.16 -2.32 33.31
N GLY A 198 0.59 -1.32 32.52
CA GLY A 198 1.89 -1.29 31.85
C GLY A 198 1.83 -1.49 30.33
N LYS A 199 0.64 -1.52 29.70
CA LYS A 199 0.47 -1.72 28.24
C LYS A 199 1.34 -0.78 27.39
N SER A 200 1.19 0.54 27.59
CA SER A 200 1.91 1.52 26.76
C SER A 200 3.42 1.41 26.96
N GLN A 201 3.90 1.14 28.21
CA GLN A 201 5.34 0.93 28.46
C GLN A 201 5.89 -0.33 27.82
N PHE A 202 5.10 -1.41 27.77
CA PHE A 202 5.42 -2.63 27.03
C PHE A 202 5.48 -2.35 25.53
N ALA A 203 4.50 -1.63 24.98
CA ALA A 203 4.42 -1.25 23.58
C ALA A 203 5.63 -0.39 23.15
N LEU A 204 6.01 0.61 23.95
CA LEU A 204 7.17 1.45 23.68
C LEU A 204 8.47 0.65 23.68
N GLU A 205 8.65 -0.25 24.64
CA GLU A 205 9.85 -1.10 24.68
C GLU A 205 9.88 -2.08 23.48
N PHE A 206 8.73 -2.62 23.07
CA PHE A 206 8.65 -3.43 21.87
C PHE A 206 9.11 -2.65 20.63
N LEU A 207 8.60 -1.44 20.42
CA LEU A 207 8.97 -0.60 19.28
C LEU A 207 10.44 -0.19 19.33
N ARG A 208 10.99 0.13 20.51
CA ARG A 208 12.42 0.44 20.66
C ARG A 208 13.30 -0.74 20.22
N GLN A 209 12.95 -1.95 20.67
CA GLN A 209 13.68 -3.16 20.26
C GLN A 209 13.49 -3.43 18.76
N LEU A 210 12.30 -3.25 18.21
CA LEU A 210 12.03 -3.41 16.79
C LEU A 210 12.97 -2.53 15.95
N VAL A 211 13.00 -1.23 16.24
CA VAL A 211 13.86 -0.27 15.52
C VAL A 211 15.34 -0.65 15.65
N SER A 212 15.79 -0.98 16.85
CA SER A 212 17.17 -1.39 17.11
C SER A 212 17.55 -2.68 16.37
N LYS A 213 16.71 -3.72 16.45
CA LYS A 213 16.95 -5.03 15.82
C LYS A 213 16.93 -4.99 14.30
N THR A 214 16.09 -4.13 13.74
CA THR A 214 15.96 -3.97 12.29
C THR A 214 16.83 -2.83 11.73
N GLN A 215 17.64 -2.20 12.57
CA GLN A 215 18.49 -1.05 12.20
C GLN A 215 17.69 0.07 11.51
N GLY A 216 16.45 0.30 11.97
CA GLY A 216 15.54 1.29 11.42
C GLY A 216 14.90 0.94 10.07
N GLN A 217 15.11 -0.27 9.54
CA GLN A 217 14.50 -0.69 8.27
C GLN A 217 12.99 -0.95 8.39
N VAL A 218 12.51 -1.38 9.56
CA VAL A 218 11.08 -1.46 9.87
C VAL A 218 10.68 -0.23 10.64
N ASN A 219 9.78 0.56 10.05
CA ASN A 219 9.26 1.77 10.68
C ASN A 219 7.88 1.54 11.30
N PHE A 220 7.40 2.53 12.04
CA PHE A 220 6.11 2.41 12.69
C PHE A 220 5.33 3.73 12.74
N LEU A 221 4.01 3.59 12.87
CA LEU A 221 3.08 4.63 13.30
C LEU A 221 2.40 4.18 14.57
N PHE A 222 2.55 4.96 15.63
CA PHE A 222 1.80 4.82 16.89
C PHE A 222 0.64 5.81 16.90
N LEU A 223 -0.59 5.31 16.89
CA LEU A 223 -1.82 6.11 17.03
C LEU A 223 -2.26 6.09 18.48
N ASP A 224 -2.21 7.23 19.14
CA ASP A 224 -2.65 7.41 20.53
C ASP A 224 -3.95 8.21 20.58
N PHE A 225 -5.06 7.52 20.85
CA PHE A 225 -6.38 8.15 20.97
C PHE A 225 -6.62 8.84 22.32
N LYS A 226 -5.78 8.55 23.31
CA LYS A 226 -5.87 9.19 24.61
C LYS A 226 -5.31 10.61 24.59
N GLY A 227 -4.35 10.84 23.71
CA GLY A 227 -3.57 12.07 23.67
C GLY A 227 -2.44 12.09 24.71
N ILE A 228 -1.36 12.80 24.38
CA ILE A 228 -0.18 12.93 25.23
C ILE A 228 -0.12 14.31 25.86
N SER A 229 0.02 14.38 27.19
CA SER A 229 0.27 15.64 27.88
C SER A 229 1.70 16.14 27.64
N ALA A 230 1.96 17.44 27.82
CA ALA A 230 3.31 17.99 27.72
C ALA A 230 4.28 17.33 28.71
N GLU A 231 3.79 16.98 29.92
CA GLU A 231 4.57 16.27 30.93
C GLU A 231 4.94 14.85 30.47
N ASP A 232 3.99 14.10 29.89
CA ASP A 232 4.25 12.75 29.41
C ASP A 232 5.13 12.77 28.16
N LYS A 233 4.95 13.75 27.25
CA LYS A 233 5.86 13.98 26.10
C LYS A 233 7.30 14.18 26.57
N SER A 234 7.50 14.95 27.62
CA SER A 234 8.82 15.19 28.24
C SER A 234 9.43 13.91 28.80
N LYS A 235 8.66 13.04 29.45
CA LYS A 235 9.11 11.73 29.96
C LYS A 235 9.48 10.77 28.84
N MET A 236 8.90 10.93 27.65
CA MET A 236 9.13 10.09 26.49
C MET A 236 10.23 10.60 25.53
N LEU A 237 10.86 11.75 25.81
CA LEU A 237 11.89 12.34 24.95
C LEU A 237 13.01 11.36 24.56
N ASN A 238 13.45 10.53 25.50
CA ASN A 238 14.49 9.55 25.20
C ASN A 238 14.00 8.47 24.23
N PHE A 239 12.76 8.01 24.38
CA PHE A 239 12.16 7.07 23.42
C PHE A 239 12.13 7.68 22.02
N PHE A 240 11.67 8.92 21.90
CA PHE A 240 11.62 9.61 20.60
C PHE A 240 13.01 9.78 19.99
N THR A 241 14.01 10.07 20.81
CA THR A 241 15.40 10.20 20.34
C THR A 241 16.00 8.84 19.92
N GLU A 242 15.86 7.81 20.75
CA GLU A 242 16.41 6.48 20.50
C GLU A 242 15.81 5.78 19.28
N THR A 243 14.53 6.06 19.02
CA THR A 243 13.78 5.47 17.89
C THR A 243 13.69 6.40 16.70
N HIS A 244 14.27 7.59 16.73
CA HIS A 244 14.12 8.63 15.70
C HIS A 244 12.65 8.92 15.39
N THR A 245 11.80 8.99 16.42
CA THR A 245 10.36 9.17 16.27
C THR A 245 9.97 10.64 16.34
N THR A 246 9.21 11.09 15.36
CA THR A 246 8.55 12.41 15.39
C THR A 246 7.22 12.30 16.12
N CYS A 247 7.08 13.05 17.22
CA CYS A 247 5.83 13.14 17.96
C CYS A 247 5.00 14.31 17.41
N ILE A 248 3.84 14.01 16.87
CA ILE A 248 2.88 14.98 16.31
C ILE A 248 1.67 15.04 17.23
N ASN A 249 1.30 16.23 17.64
CA ASN A 249 0.12 16.49 18.46
C ASN A 249 -0.96 17.17 17.58
N ALA A 250 -1.95 16.40 17.15
CA ALA A 250 -3.06 16.94 16.37
C ALA A 250 -4.11 17.58 17.31
N PRO A 251 -4.70 18.75 16.94
CA PRO A 251 -4.58 19.44 15.66
C PRO A 251 -3.42 20.44 15.54
N ASP A 252 -2.62 20.67 16.59
CA ASP A 252 -1.62 21.74 16.63
C ASP A 252 -0.53 21.58 15.56
N GLU A 253 -0.21 20.33 15.19
CA GLU A 253 0.83 20.02 14.22
C GLU A 253 0.24 19.17 13.07
N PRO A 254 0.45 19.55 11.78
CA PRO A 254 -0.07 18.80 10.65
C PRO A 254 0.62 17.43 10.52
N PHE A 255 -0.16 16.43 10.17
CA PHE A 255 0.35 15.11 9.87
C PHE A 255 1.08 15.14 8.50
N PRO A 256 2.34 14.68 8.39
CA PRO A 256 3.18 14.85 7.19
C PRO A 256 2.78 13.91 6.06
N LEU A 257 1.52 13.87 5.74
CA LEU A 257 0.88 13.03 4.75
C LEU A 257 -0.22 13.80 4.04
N ASN A 258 -0.29 13.68 2.73
CA ASN A 258 -1.47 14.07 1.97
C ASN A 258 -2.33 12.82 1.72
N PRO A 259 -3.57 12.74 2.24
CA PRO A 259 -4.40 11.54 2.13
C PRO A 259 -4.83 11.22 0.69
N LEU A 260 -4.70 12.16 -0.25
CA LEU A 260 -4.97 11.95 -1.67
C LEU A 260 -3.75 11.36 -2.42
N SER A 261 -2.57 11.38 -1.82
CA SER A 261 -1.34 10.95 -2.49
C SER A 261 -1.20 9.43 -2.69
N PHE A 262 -2.13 8.61 -2.19
CA PHE A 262 -2.22 7.19 -2.55
C PHE A 262 -2.91 6.94 -3.90
N ILE A 263 -3.59 7.96 -4.45
CA ILE A 263 -4.33 7.86 -5.70
C ILE A 263 -3.33 7.88 -6.86
N ASP A 264 -3.37 6.84 -7.69
CA ASP A 264 -2.56 6.80 -8.91
C ASP A 264 -2.97 7.93 -9.85
N ASN A 265 -2.12 8.93 -9.97
CA ASN A 265 -2.37 10.13 -10.79
C ASN A 265 -2.00 9.93 -12.27
N ILE A 266 -1.40 8.81 -12.64
CA ILE A 266 -0.89 8.54 -14.00
C ILE A 266 -1.94 7.80 -14.83
N ASN A 267 -2.59 6.80 -14.26
CA ASN A 267 -3.58 5.97 -14.93
C ASN A 267 -4.99 6.41 -14.59
N ASP A 268 -5.76 6.88 -15.57
CA ASP A 268 -7.13 7.41 -15.35
C ASP A 268 -8.09 6.41 -14.71
N ARG A 269 -7.98 5.11 -15.04
CA ARG A 269 -8.80 4.07 -14.42
C ARG A 269 -8.46 3.88 -12.95
N ASN A 270 -7.17 3.81 -12.64
CA ASN A 270 -6.69 3.68 -11.27
C ASN A 270 -6.99 4.93 -10.46
N LYS A 271 -6.84 6.12 -11.06
CA LYS A 271 -7.25 7.40 -10.48
C LYS A 271 -8.71 7.37 -10.06
N LEU A 272 -9.60 6.96 -10.96
CA LEU A 272 -11.03 6.85 -10.64
C LEU A 272 -11.32 5.87 -9.51
N VAL A 273 -10.64 4.73 -9.48
CA VAL A 273 -10.75 3.75 -8.38
C VAL A 273 -10.28 4.35 -7.05
N GLY A 274 -9.14 5.06 -7.07
CA GLY A 274 -8.61 5.73 -5.88
C GLY A 274 -9.53 6.83 -5.36
N ILE A 275 -10.08 7.66 -6.25
CA ILE A 275 -11.05 8.70 -5.91
C ILE A 275 -12.31 8.08 -5.30
N ASN A 276 -12.86 7.02 -5.87
CA ASN A 276 -14.01 6.33 -5.32
C ASN A 276 -13.74 5.80 -3.90
N LYS A 277 -12.55 5.21 -3.66
CA LYS A 277 -12.14 4.76 -2.32
C LYS A 277 -12.07 5.91 -1.32
N PHE A 278 -11.52 7.06 -1.71
CA PHE A 278 -11.47 8.25 -0.86
C PHE A 278 -12.88 8.72 -0.51
N VAL A 279 -13.76 8.84 -1.50
CA VAL A 279 -15.17 9.22 -1.30
C VAL A 279 -15.90 8.24 -0.39
N ASP A 280 -15.67 6.93 -0.56
CA ASP A 280 -16.27 5.89 0.28
C ASP A 280 -15.86 6.02 1.76
N ILE A 281 -14.60 6.39 2.03
CA ILE A 281 -14.12 6.62 3.39
C ILE A 281 -14.83 7.82 4.01
N ILE A 282 -14.81 8.96 3.33
CA ILE A 282 -15.51 10.16 3.81
C ILE A 282 -16.99 9.85 4.03
N ALA A 283 -17.65 9.18 3.09
CA ALA A 283 -19.07 8.84 3.18
C ALA A 283 -19.39 7.91 4.36
N LYS A 284 -18.48 6.98 4.68
CA LYS A 284 -18.70 6.03 5.78
C LYS A 284 -18.66 6.73 7.15
N TYR A 285 -17.79 7.70 7.32
CA TYR A 285 -17.60 8.36 8.63
C TYR A 285 -18.44 9.61 8.82
N SER A 286 -18.87 10.27 7.75
CA SER A 286 -19.62 11.53 7.83
C SER A 286 -21.13 11.41 7.59
N ASN A 287 -21.63 10.20 7.31
CA ASN A 287 -23.06 9.97 7.00
C ASN A 287 -23.60 10.80 5.83
N ILE A 288 -22.78 11.17 4.85
CA ILE A 288 -23.20 11.94 3.69
C ILE A 288 -24.05 11.10 2.73
N GLY A 289 -25.08 11.73 2.17
CA GLY A 289 -25.98 11.12 1.20
C GLY A 289 -25.38 10.96 -0.19
N LYS A 290 -26.09 10.25 -1.09
CA LYS A 290 -25.59 9.98 -2.46
C LYS A 290 -25.28 11.24 -3.27
N LYS A 291 -26.08 12.30 -3.11
CA LYS A 291 -25.84 13.58 -3.79
C LYS A 291 -24.52 14.21 -3.33
N GLN A 292 -24.27 14.24 -2.02
CA GLN A 292 -23.05 14.76 -1.41
C GLN A 292 -21.82 13.93 -1.81
N GLN A 293 -21.97 12.60 -1.89
CA GLN A 293 -20.90 11.72 -2.39
C GLN A 293 -20.54 12.06 -3.84
N GLN A 294 -21.52 12.38 -4.69
CA GLN A 294 -21.27 12.80 -6.06
C GLN A 294 -20.57 14.16 -6.10
N THR A 295 -21.05 15.14 -5.31
CA THR A 295 -20.40 16.46 -5.18
C THR A 295 -18.93 16.32 -4.75
N LEU A 296 -18.63 15.51 -3.74
CA LEU A 296 -17.27 15.25 -3.30
C LEU A 296 -16.43 14.61 -4.40
N LYS A 297 -17.00 13.61 -5.10
CA LYS A 297 -16.30 12.94 -6.20
C LYS A 297 -15.93 13.92 -7.31
N ASP A 298 -16.89 14.75 -7.74
CA ASP A 298 -16.68 15.73 -8.82
C ASP A 298 -15.63 16.76 -8.40
N ALA A 299 -15.68 17.25 -7.15
CA ALA A 299 -14.68 18.18 -6.62
C ALA A 299 -13.28 17.56 -6.57
N VAL A 300 -13.13 16.31 -6.13
CA VAL A 300 -11.83 15.62 -6.12
C VAL A 300 -11.32 15.39 -7.54
N GLN A 301 -12.17 15.00 -8.48
CA GLN A 301 -11.79 14.85 -9.89
C GLN A 301 -11.29 16.16 -10.48
N GLU A 302 -12.02 17.25 -10.26
CA GLU A 302 -11.64 18.58 -10.72
C GLU A 302 -10.34 19.06 -10.08
N ALA A 303 -10.16 18.83 -8.77
CA ALA A 303 -8.93 19.15 -8.07
C ALA A 303 -7.71 18.47 -8.71
N PHE A 304 -7.84 17.20 -9.12
CA PHE A 304 -6.78 16.48 -9.83
C PHE A 304 -6.53 17.01 -11.26
N ILE A 305 -7.55 17.54 -11.93
CA ILE A 305 -7.40 18.16 -13.27
C ILE A 305 -6.62 19.46 -13.17
N GLN A 306 -6.83 20.23 -12.11
CA GLN A 306 -6.18 21.53 -11.90
C GLN A 306 -4.72 21.42 -11.46
N GLN A 307 -4.27 20.23 -11.01
CA GLN A 307 -2.86 20.04 -10.61
C GLN A 307 -1.91 20.00 -11.81
N THR A 308 -0.72 20.53 -11.61
CA THR A 308 0.40 20.31 -12.52
C THR A 308 0.81 18.83 -12.48
N SER A 309 1.34 18.33 -13.60
CA SER A 309 1.70 16.91 -13.74
C SER A 309 2.61 16.44 -12.59
N GLY A 310 2.12 15.49 -11.81
CA GLY A 310 2.83 14.84 -10.70
C GLY A 310 2.51 15.36 -9.31
N ASP A 311 1.76 16.46 -9.17
CA ASP A 311 1.31 16.98 -7.88
C ASP A 311 -0.04 16.37 -7.45
N TYR A 312 -0.33 16.49 -6.17
CA TYR A 312 -1.59 16.03 -5.57
C TYR A 312 -2.36 17.21 -4.96
N PRO A 313 -3.69 17.26 -5.14
CA PRO A 313 -4.49 18.31 -4.53
C PRO A 313 -4.47 18.20 -3.00
N SER A 314 -4.55 19.35 -2.34
CA SER A 314 -4.73 19.43 -0.88
C SER A 314 -6.20 19.25 -0.49
N MET A 315 -6.46 18.96 0.78
CA MET A 315 -7.82 18.92 1.32
C MET A 315 -8.53 20.27 1.19
N LYS A 316 -7.76 21.38 1.27
CA LYS A 316 -8.28 22.74 1.11
C LYS A 316 -8.75 22.99 -0.32
N GLU A 317 -7.96 22.63 -1.32
CA GLU A 317 -8.36 22.77 -2.74
C GLU A 317 -9.64 21.98 -3.05
N VAL A 318 -9.76 20.78 -2.49
CA VAL A 318 -11.01 19.99 -2.62
C VAL A 318 -12.19 20.69 -1.93
N TYR A 319 -11.98 21.25 -0.72
CA TYR A 319 -13.01 22.00 -0.01
C TYR A 319 -13.45 23.23 -0.79
N ASP A 320 -12.52 24.03 -1.30
CA ASP A 320 -12.81 25.25 -2.07
C ASP A 320 -13.68 24.90 -3.31
N LEU A 321 -13.37 23.81 -4.02
CA LEU A 321 -14.17 23.33 -5.15
C LEU A 321 -15.58 22.82 -4.74
N ILE A 322 -15.72 22.23 -3.56
CA ILE A 322 -17.04 21.87 -3.03
C ILE A 322 -17.87 23.13 -2.79
N ILE A 323 -17.29 24.14 -2.16
CA ILE A 323 -17.98 25.42 -1.90
C ILE A 323 -18.40 26.11 -3.19
N ASP A 324 -17.55 26.11 -4.20
CA ASP A 324 -17.90 26.66 -5.53
C ASP A 324 -19.11 25.95 -6.18
N GLN A 325 -19.25 24.63 -5.95
CA GLN A 325 -20.37 23.83 -6.48
C GLN A 325 -21.68 24.02 -5.71
N VAL A 326 -21.61 24.13 -4.37
CA VAL A 326 -22.84 24.17 -3.51
C VAL A 326 -23.27 25.59 -3.17
N GLY A 327 -22.39 26.59 -3.31
CA GLY A 327 -22.65 27.98 -2.96
C GLY A 327 -22.94 28.15 -1.47
N GLU A 328 -24.05 28.88 -1.17
CA GLU A 328 -24.46 29.16 0.23
C GLU A 328 -25.13 27.95 0.92
N ASN A 329 -25.43 26.87 0.19
CA ASN A 329 -26.11 25.69 0.73
C ASN A 329 -25.13 24.77 1.48
N ARG A 330 -24.78 25.13 2.69
CA ARG A 330 -23.93 24.32 3.55
C ARG A 330 -24.66 23.09 4.06
N ASP A 331 -23.93 21.97 4.14
CA ASP A 331 -24.44 20.68 4.60
C ASP A 331 -23.37 19.88 5.34
N THR A 332 -23.69 18.67 5.75
CA THR A 332 -22.77 17.80 6.51
C THR A 332 -21.43 17.57 5.78
N LEU A 333 -21.42 17.51 4.43
CA LEU A 333 -20.19 17.37 3.66
C LEU A 333 -19.33 18.63 3.78
N THR A 334 -19.94 19.80 3.55
CA THR A 334 -19.22 21.08 3.65
C THR A 334 -18.64 21.31 5.03
N GLU A 335 -19.41 21.02 6.09
CA GLU A 335 -18.94 21.14 7.48
C GLU A 335 -17.75 20.23 7.79
N LEU A 336 -17.79 18.97 7.36
CA LEU A 336 -16.67 18.04 7.54
C LEU A 336 -15.42 18.50 6.79
N MET A 337 -15.58 18.83 5.50
CA MET A 337 -14.46 19.22 4.65
C MET A 337 -13.86 20.57 5.09
N GLU A 338 -14.69 21.49 5.59
CA GLU A 338 -14.24 22.72 6.24
C GLU A 338 -13.31 22.42 7.40
N ARG A 339 -13.74 21.59 8.36
CA ARG A 339 -12.95 21.24 9.54
C ARG A 339 -11.66 20.50 9.18
N LEU A 340 -11.70 19.54 8.23
CA LEU A 340 -10.51 18.84 7.75
C LEU A 340 -9.50 19.78 7.08
N SER A 341 -9.98 20.87 6.45
CA SER A 341 -9.13 21.87 5.80
C SER A 341 -8.66 22.96 6.74
N GLU A 342 -9.50 23.45 7.67
CA GLU A 342 -9.18 24.52 8.61
C GLU A 342 -8.17 24.08 9.69
N TYR A 343 -8.29 22.86 10.18
CA TYR A 343 -7.31 22.30 11.12
C TYR A 343 -5.97 21.98 10.46
N GLU A 344 -5.86 22.08 9.13
CA GLU A 344 -4.65 21.71 8.38
C GLU A 344 -4.04 20.37 8.85
N LEU A 345 -4.92 19.41 9.21
CA LEU A 345 -4.51 18.13 9.80
C LEU A 345 -3.54 17.34 8.91
N PHE A 346 -3.54 17.63 7.61
CA PHE A 346 -2.71 16.96 6.62
C PHE A 346 -1.84 17.96 5.88
N ALA A 347 -0.60 17.60 5.63
CA ALA A 347 0.31 18.43 4.86
C ALA A 347 -0.23 18.67 3.44
N SER A 348 -0.29 19.94 3.03
CA SER A 348 -0.78 20.36 1.71
C SER A 348 0.16 19.93 0.57
N LYS A 349 1.48 19.87 0.82
CA LYS A 349 2.50 19.50 -0.18
C LYS A 349 3.41 18.43 0.38
N VAL A 350 3.21 17.19 -0.03
CA VAL A 350 4.10 16.07 0.28
C VAL A 350 5.06 15.92 -0.89
N LYS A 351 6.32 16.31 -0.68
CA LYS A 351 7.35 16.21 -1.73
C LYS A 351 7.73 14.77 -2.06
N ASN A 352 7.63 13.87 -1.11
CA ASN A 352 7.95 12.45 -1.30
C ASN A 352 7.15 11.57 -0.32
N PRO A 353 6.14 10.82 -0.79
CA PRO A 353 5.36 9.89 0.03
C PRO A 353 6.22 8.84 0.75
N SER A 354 7.40 8.48 0.20
CA SER A 354 8.30 7.54 0.85
C SER A 354 8.86 8.07 2.16
N THR A 355 8.99 9.38 2.33
CA THR A 355 9.54 9.96 3.57
C THR A 355 8.67 9.60 4.77
N PHE A 356 7.35 9.68 4.63
CA PHE A 356 6.43 9.28 5.69
C PHE A 356 6.61 7.80 6.09
N LEU A 357 6.66 6.88 5.12
CA LEU A 357 6.74 5.45 5.39
C LEU A 357 8.13 4.99 5.88
N ASN A 358 9.18 5.76 5.63
CA ASN A 358 10.54 5.48 6.11
C ASN A 358 10.89 6.24 7.40
N SER A 359 9.90 6.77 8.09
CA SER A 359 10.05 7.48 9.36
C SER A 359 9.15 6.87 10.42
N ASN A 360 9.49 7.09 11.68
CA ASN A 360 8.70 6.66 12.82
C ASN A 360 7.89 7.84 13.35
N TYR A 361 6.60 7.61 13.58
CA TYR A 361 5.70 8.64 14.09
C TYR A 361 4.92 8.17 15.31
N TYR A 362 4.76 9.08 16.24
CA TYR A 362 3.81 9.00 17.34
C TYR A 362 2.77 10.10 17.12
N LEU A 363 1.55 9.71 16.74
CA LEU A 363 0.45 10.63 16.50
C LEU A 363 -0.47 10.64 17.71
N SER A 364 -0.43 11.74 18.43
CA SER A 364 -1.33 12.03 19.54
C SER A 364 -2.60 12.70 19.01
N LEU A 365 -3.73 12.06 19.23
CA LEU A 365 -5.04 12.52 18.78
C LEU A 365 -5.80 13.07 19.98
N SER A 366 -5.62 14.34 20.30
CA SER A 366 -6.25 14.96 21.46
C SER A 366 -7.78 14.95 21.37
N GLY A 367 -8.45 15.00 22.53
CA GLY A 367 -9.91 15.10 22.63
C GLY A 367 -10.49 16.45 22.16
N GLU A 368 -9.66 17.37 21.71
CA GLU A 368 -10.08 18.67 21.14
C GLU A 368 -10.69 18.52 19.75
N LEU A 369 -10.30 17.48 19.01
CA LEU A 369 -10.93 17.12 17.75
C LEU A 369 -12.27 16.45 18.01
N ASP A 370 -13.32 16.87 17.30
CA ASP A 370 -14.56 16.12 17.34
C ASP A 370 -14.38 14.69 16.79
N ASN A 371 -15.21 13.77 17.23
CA ASN A 371 -15.06 12.35 16.88
C ASN A 371 -15.13 12.10 15.38
N THR A 372 -15.96 12.82 14.63
CA THR A 372 -16.11 12.61 13.18
C THR A 372 -14.83 12.96 12.45
N VAL A 373 -14.22 14.11 12.76
CA VAL A 373 -12.94 14.56 12.19
C VAL A 373 -11.83 13.59 12.60
N ARG A 374 -11.75 13.25 13.88
CA ARG A 374 -10.72 12.36 14.44
C ARG A 374 -10.74 10.98 13.77
N PHE A 375 -11.90 10.34 13.70
CA PHE A 375 -12.03 9.01 13.06
C PHE A 375 -11.83 9.08 11.55
N THR A 376 -12.39 10.07 10.87
CA THR A 376 -12.18 10.25 9.44
C THR A 376 -10.68 10.37 9.12
N SER A 377 -9.96 11.20 9.88
CA SER A 377 -8.51 11.38 9.68
C SER A 377 -7.73 10.09 9.90
N VAL A 378 -8.00 9.36 10.99
CA VAL A 378 -7.35 8.07 11.27
C VAL A 378 -7.59 7.07 10.15
N PHE A 379 -8.81 6.98 9.64
CA PHE A 379 -9.12 6.04 8.57
C PHE A 379 -8.53 6.45 7.21
N LEU A 380 -8.39 7.74 6.95
CA LEU A 380 -7.63 8.22 5.79
C LEU A 380 -6.16 7.79 5.88
N ILE A 381 -5.54 7.91 7.08
CA ILE A 381 -4.16 7.48 7.33
C ILE A 381 -4.00 5.95 7.17
N ILE A 382 -4.87 5.17 7.83
CA ILE A 382 -4.83 3.69 7.76
C ILE A 382 -5.03 3.22 6.33
N ASN A 383 -5.99 3.81 5.62
CA ASN A 383 -6.25 3.46 4.23
C ASN A 383 -5.10 3.87 3.30
N TYR A 384 -4.46 5.01 3.57
CA TYR A 384 -3.24 5.39 2.85
C TYR A 384 -2.16 4.32 3.02
N ILE A 385 -1.84 3.94 4.26
CA ILE A 385 -0.85 2.90 4.57
C ILE A 385 -1.21 1.60 3.84
N PHE A 386 -2.46 1.16 3.94
CA PHE A 386 -2.92 -0.07 3.30
C PHE A 386 -2.76 -0.03 1.78
N ASN A 387 -3.19 1.06 1.11
CA ASN A 387 -3.11 1.14 -0.34
C ASN A 387 -1.66 1.21 -0.84
N VAL A 388 -0.82 1.96 -0.17
CA VAL A 388 0.59 2.05 -0.53
C VAL A 388 1.26 0.68 -0.45
N PHE A 389 1.13 -0.03 0.68
CA PHE A 389 1.74 -1.36 0.83
C PHE A 389 1.10 -2.41 -0.07
N SER A 390 -0.22 -2.31 -0.34
CA SER A 390 -0.91 -3.16 -1.32
C SER A 390 -0.35 -2.98 -2.73
N ASN A 391 -0.05 -1.75 -3.13
CA ASN A 391 0.54 -1.45 -4.43
C ASN A 391 2.01 -1.92 -4.55
N MET A 392 2.73 -2.01 -3.43
CA MET A 392 4.08 -2.57 -3.38
C MET A 392 4.11 -4.10 -3.50
N GLY A 393 2.95 -4.75 -3.36
CA GLY A 393 2.83 -6.21 -3.43
C GLY A 393 3.21 -6.95 -2.14
N SER A 394 3.02 -8.27 -2.19
CA SER A 394 3.29 -9.16 -1.06
C SER A 394 4.78 -9.21 -0.73
N THR A 395 5.08 -9.54 0.53
CA THR A 395 6.45 -9.75 1.02
C THR A 395 6.84 -11.22 0.95
N ASP A 396 8.13 -11.46 0.82
CA ASP A 396 8.71 -12.80 0.75
C ASP A 396 8.91 -13.41 2.16
N VAL A 397 9.17 -14.70 2.17
CA VAL A 397 9.62 -15.45 3.35
C VAL A 397 11.02 -15.98 3.05
N CYS A 398 12.03 -15.44 3.74
CA CYS A 398 13.41 -15.85 3.62
C CYS A 398 13.81 -16.62 4.90
N ASP A 399 14.35 -17.84 4.77
CA ASP A 399 14.82 -18.67 5.88
C ASP A 399 13.82 -18.84 7.04
N ASN A 400 12.53 -18.90 6.70
CA ASN A 400 11.36 -18.94 7.60
C ASN A 400 11.05 -17.62 8.33
N TYR A 401 11.64 -16.53 7.95
CA TYR A 401 11.30 -15.21 8.46
C TYR A 401 10.56 -14.41 7.39
N ARG A 402 9.39 -13.88 7.76
CA ARG A 402 8.65 -12.98 6.88
C ARG A 402 9.35 -11.64 6.81
N GLU A 403 9.53 -11.16 5.59
CA GLU A 403 9.99 -9.80 5.35
C GLU A 403 9.00 -8.79 5.98
N MET A 404 9.53 -7.90 6.83
CA MET A 404 8.75 -6.87 7.53
C MET A 404 9.09 -5.48 7.01
N ARG A 405 8.05 -4.67 6.80
CA ARG A 405 8.16 -3.30 6.30
C ARG A 405 7.72 -2.26 7.33
N TYR A 406 6.63 -2.55 8.06
CA TYR A 406 5.98 -1.53 8.90
C TYR A 406 5.19 -2.13 10.06
N VAL A 407 5.05 -1.34 11.12
CA VAL A 407 4.17 -1.64 12.25
C VAL A 407 3.18 -0.49 12.45
N LEU A 408 1.90 -0.81 12.44
CA LEU A 408 0.82 0.09 12.82
C LEU A 408 0.37 -0.27 14.24
N MET A 409 0.63 0.61 15.20
CA MET A 409 0.24 0.42 16.58
C MET A 409 -0.90 1.35 16.95
N ILE A 410 -1.96 0.83 17.55
CA ILE A 410 -3.19 1.56 17.89
C ILE A 410 -3.45 1.40 19.36
N ASP A 411 -3.24 2.47 20.13
CA ASP A 411 -3.63 2.50 21.55
C ASP A 411 -5.10 2.93 21.69
N GLU A 412 -5.79 2.39 22.68
CA GLU A 412 -7.23 2.51 22.87
C GLU A 412 -8.04 2.09 21.61
N ALA A 413 -7.64 0.97 21.00
CA ALA A 413 -8.24 0.45 19.76
C ALA A 413 -9.77 0.23 19.88
N HIS A 414 -10.29 0.10 21.11
CA HIS A 414 -11.72 -0.01 21.37
C HIS A 414 -12.54 1.19 20.84
N ASP A 415 -11.95 2.37 20.76
CA ASP A 415 -12.62 3.54 20.19
C ASP A 415 -12.93 3.34 18.71
N LEU A 416 -12.02 2.66 17.97
CA LEU A 416 -12.28 2.29 16.58
C LEU A 416 -13.32 1.17 16.45
N PHE A 417 -13.43 0.27 17.43
CA PHE A 417 -14.32 -0.88 17.39
C PHE A 417 -15.79 -0.52 17.70
N ARG A 418 -16.07 0.61 18.31
CA ARG A 418 -17.43 1.06 18.63
C ARG A 418 -18.23 1.44 17.39
N GLU A 419 -17.58 1.91 16.35
CA GLU A 419 -18.22 2.35 15.12
C GLU A 419 -18.37 1.18 14.13
N ARG A 420 -19.62 0.72 13.91
CA ARG A 420 -19.91 -0.42 12.99
C ARG A 420 -19.27 -0.25 11.61
N LYS A 421 -19.24 0.96 11.08
CA LYS A 421 -18.69 1.28 9.76
C LYS A 421 -17.15 1.14 9.74
N SER A 422 -16.51 1.42 10.85
CA SER A 422 -15.07 1.24 11.06
C SER A 422 -14.67 -0.22 11.05
N LEU A 423 -15.50 -1.09 11.63
CA LEU A 423 -15.24 -2.52 11.76
C LEU A 423 -15.03 -3.19 10.40
N GLU A 424 -15.89 -2.93 9.42
CA GLU A 424 -15.81 -3.54 8.09
C GLU A 424 -14.50 -3.21 7.35
N ILE A 425 -14.02 -1.96 7.49
CA ILE A 425 -12.76 -1.54 6.87
C ILE A 425 -11.57 -2.18 7.59
N LEU A 426 -11.56 -2.12 8.91
CA LEU A 426 -10.48 -2.71 9.71
C LEU A 426 -10.37 -4.21 9.50
N GLU A 427 -11.49 -4.92 9.42
CA GLU A 427 -11.51 -6.35 9.10
C GLU A 427 -10.81 -6.66 7.78
N VAL A 428 -11.18 -5.95 6.71
CA VAL A 428 -10.56 -6.14 5.39
C VAL A 428 -9.08 -5.81 5.43
N ILE A 429 -8.70 -4.74 6.13
CA ILE A 429 -7.30 -4.32 6.24
C ILE A 429 -6.51 -5.36 7.03
N LEU A 430 -6.95 -5.77 8.21
CA LEU A 430 -6.26 -6.75 9.06
C LEU A 430 -6.02 -8.07 8.31
N ARG A 431 -7.03 -8.58 7.60
CA ARG A 431 -6.89 -9.84 6.85
C ARG A 431 -5.87 -9.77 5.71
N LYS A 432 -5.69 -8.61 5.10
CA LYS A 432 -4.86 -8.47 3.89
C LYS A 432 -3.48 -7.87 4.15
N ILE A 433 -3.37 -6.92 5.07
CA ILE A 433 -2.17 -6.10 5.24
C ILE A 433 -0.94 -6.91 5.69
N ARG A 434 -1.17 -8.03 6.39
CA ARG A 434 -0.10 -8.95 6.81
C ARG A 434 0.73 -9.48 5.65
N SER A 435 0.08 -9.76 4.51
CA SER A 435 0.79 -10.26 3.32
C SER A 435 1.73 -9.22 2.69
N TYR A 436 1.57 -7.96 3.06
CA TYR A 436 2.40 -6.84 2.59
C TYR A 436 3.53 -6.48 3.57
N GLY A 437 3.79 -7.34 4.57
CA GLY A 437 4.84 -7.10 5.57
C GLY A 437 4.51 -6.04 6.61
N VAL A 438 3.23 -5.81 6.86
CA VAL A 438 2.75 -4.87 7.87
C VAL A 438 2.11 -5.62 9.02
N SER A 439 2.59 -5.36 10.24
CA SER A 439 1.96 -5.84 11.46
C SER A 439 1.07 -4.77 12.08
N VAL A 440 -0.05 -5.19 12.64
CA VAL A 440 -0.94 -4.33 13.40
C VAL A 440 -0.94 -4.75 14.86
N PHE A 441 -0.70 -3.79 15.74
CA PHE A 441 -0.80 -3.95 17.19
C PHE A 441 -2.04 -3.24 17.68
N LEU A 442 -2.90 -3.97 18.37
CA LEU A 442 -4.12 -3.42 18.97
C LEU A 442 -3.96 -3.45 20.49
N LEU A 443 -3.98 -2.28 21.13
CA LEU A 443 -3.98 -2.16 22.58
C LEU A 443 -5.36 -1.72 23.08
N SER A 444 -5.91 -2.41 24.09
CA SER A 444 -7.22 -2.07 24.64
C SER A 444 -7.29 -2.33 26.15
N GLN A 445 -8.27 -1.72 26.82
CA GLN A 445 -8.38 -1.81 28.28
C GLN A 445 -8.99 -3.13 28.75
N GLY A 446 -9.80 -3.77 27.91
CA GLY A 446 -10.48 -5.02 28.24
C GLY A 446 -10.54 -6.00 27.07
N ILE A 447 -10.78 -7.27 27.37
CA ILE A 447 -10.89 -8.35 26.39
C ILE A 447 -12.22 -8.24 25.62
N ALA A 448 -13.30 -7.85 26.31
CA ALA A 448 -14.63 -7.75 25.72
C ALA A 448 -14.66 -6.77 24.53
N GLU A 449 -13.78 -5.79 24.55
CA GLU A 449 -13.66 -4.77 23.50
C GLU A 449 -13.20 -5.33 22.16
N TYR A 450 -12.44 -6.42 22.17
CA TYR A 450 -12.02 -7.10 20.94
C TYR A 450 -13.12 -7.93 20.26
N ASN A 451 -14.17 -8.30 21.03
CA ASN A 451 -15.23 -9.17 20.55
C ASN A 451 -16.51 -8.37 20.33
N THR A 452 -16.69 -7.84 19.13
CA THR A 452 -17.94 -7.15 18.75
C THR A 452 -18.96 -8.16 18.25
N ALA A 453 -20.25 -7.74 18.14
CA ALA A 453 -21.33 -8.61 17.68
C ALA A 453 -21.09 -9.19 16.27
N ASN A 454 -20.30 -8.52 15.43
CA ASN A 454 -20.10 -8.88 14.03
C ASN A 454 -18.68 -9.37 13.71
N PHE A 455 -17.70 -9.11 14.57
CA PHE A 455 -16.32 -9.43 14.30
C PHE A 455 -15.49 -9.59 15.59
N ASP A 456 -14.59 -10.56 15.58
CA ASP A 456 -13.67 -10.83 16.67
C ASP A 456 -12.24 -10.46 16.26
N PHE A 457 -11.81 -9.29 16.67
CA PHE A 457 -10.47 -8.77 16.38
C PHE A 457 -9.35 -9.60 17.00
N SER A 458 -9.63 -10.32 18.10
CA SER A 458 -8.62 -11.18 18.72
C SER A 458 -8.26 -12.39 17.87
N GLN A 459 -9.16 -12.83 16.99
CA GLN A 459 -8.87 -13.92 16.06
C GLN A 459 -7.99 -13.52 14.88
N GLU A 460 -8.00 -12.24 14.52
CA GLU A 460 -7.10 -11.73 13.49
C GLU A 460 -5.70 -11.43 14.04
N CYS A 461 -5.52 -11.49 15.37
CA CYS A 461 -4.23 -11.35 16.05
C CYS A 461 -3.82 -12.72 16.57
N GLU A 462 -2.82 -13.35 15.93
CA GLU A 462 -2.36 -14.69 16.35
C GLU A 462 -1.68 -14.65 17.72
N THR A 463 -1.03 -13.54 18.04
CA THR A 463 -0.35 -13.35 19.32
C THR A 463 -1.13 -12.39 20.22
N SER A 464 -1.27 -12.77 21.48
CA SER A 464 -1.96 -11.97 22.48
C SER A 464 -1.19 -11.90 23.81
N PHE A 465 -1.22 -10.70 24.42
CA PHE A 465 -0.67 -10.43 25.74
C PHE A 465 -1.76 -9.92 26.64
N LEU A 466 -1.98 -10.61 27.74
CA LEU A 466 -3.00 -10.26 28.73
C LEU A 466 -2.33 -9.79 30.02
N LEU A 467 -2.40 -8.49 30.28
CA LEU A 467 -2.01 -7.84 31.52
C LEU A 467 -3.20 -7.82 32.50
N PRO A 468 -3.06 -7.33 33.74
CA PRO A 468 -4.17 -7.22 34.68
C PRO A 468 -5.40 -6.51 34.07
N ILE A 469 -6.57 -7.15 34.13
CA ILE A 469 -7.86 -6.62 33.68
C ILE A 469 -8.84 -6.52 34.86
N ASN A 470 -9.91 -5.73 34.69
CA ASN A 470 -10.94 -5.57 35.72
C ASN A 470 -12.02 -6.67 35.66
N ASP A 471 -12.39 -7.11 34.44
CA ASP A 471 -13.42 -8.12 34.23
C ASP A 471 -12.80 -9.52 34.06
N MET A 472 -12.68 -10.24 35.15
CA MET A 472 -12.19 -11.62 35.15
C MET A 472 -13.32 -12.67 35.07
N ALA A 473 -14.59 -12.25 35.14
CA ALA A 473 -15.72 -13.14 35.14
C ALA A 473 -15.95 -13.85 33.80
N ASN A 474 -15.48 -13.26 32.71
CA ASN A 474 -15.69 -13.79 31.35
C ASN A 474 -14.60 -14.80 30.92
N THR A 475 -14.60 -15.95 31.55
CA THR A 475 -13.66 -17.07 31.28
C THR A 475 -13.63 -17.47 29.81
N LYS A 476 -14.77 -17.44 29.11
CA LYS A 476 -14.82 -17.79 27.67
C LYS A 476 -14.05 -16.78 26.82
N ALA A 477 -14.19 -15.51 27.11
CA ALA A 477 -13.45 -14.47 26.39
C ALA A 477 -11.95 -14.56 26.66
N ILE A 478 -11.54 -14.84 27.90
CA ILE A 478 -10.14 -15.03 28.27
C ILE A 478 -9.53 -16.23 27.53
N ASN A 479 -10.22 -17.37 27.55
CA ASN A 479 -9.75 -18.56 26.86
C ASN A 479 -9.62 -18.35 25.35
N LYS A 480 -10.59 -17.66 24.76
CA LYS A 480 -10.58 -17.31 23.35
C LYS A 480 -9.43 -16.36 23.02
N PHE A 481 -9.24 -15.30 23.81
CA PHE A 481 -8.18 -14.30 23.62
C PHE A 481 -6.78 -14.91 23.69
N LEU A 482 -6.56 -15.86 24.60
CA LEU A 482 -5.29 -16.56 24.78
C LEU A 482 -5.19 -17.89 23.99
N GLY A 483 -6.21 -18.26 23.21
CA GLY A 483 -6.23 -19.52 22.47
C GLY A 483 -6.09 -20.76 23.38
N LEU A 484 -6.70 -20.73 24.59
CA LEU A 484 -6.57 -21.77 25.59
C LEU A 484 -7.68 -22.81 25.48
N THR A 485 -7.35 -24.08 25.84
CA THR A 485 -8.36 -25.10 26.10
C THR A 485 -9.13 -24.77 27.40
N PRO A 486 -10.35 -25.29 27.61
CA PRO A 486 -11.08 -25.06 28.85
C PRO A 486 -10.31 -25.51 30.11
N LYS A 487 -9.47 -26.54 29.99
CA LYS A 487 -8.63 -27.04 31.10
C LYS A 487 -7.51 -26.04 31.44
N ASP A 488 -6.82 -25.55 30.42
CA ASP A 488 -5.73 -24.58 30.59
C ASP A 488 -6.27 -23.21 31.05
N GLY A 489 -7.48 -22.87 30.62
CA GLY A 489 -8.18 -21.65 31.03
C GLY A 489 -8.42 -21.56 32.54
N THR A 490 -8.67 -22.68 33.22
CA THR A 490 -8.81 -22.68 34.68
C THR A 490 -7.49 -22.39 35.39
N ALA A 491 -6.37 -22.87 34.87
CA ALA A 491 -5.03 -22.54 35.39
C ALA A 491 -4.66 -21.06 35.11
N ALA A 492 -4.94 -20.61 33.89
CA ALA A 492 -4.71 -19.20 33.49
C ALA A 492 -5.51 -18.22 34.38
N LEU A 493 -6.78 -18.53 34.67
CA LEU A 493 -7.61 -17.69 35.56
C LEU A 493 -7.01 -17.52 36.95
N ARG A 494 -6.56 -18.64 37.59
CA ARG A 494 -5.93 -18.58 38.92
C ARG A 494 -4.69 -17.69 38.93
N ASN A 495 -3.96 -17.64 37.81
CA ASN A 495 -2.78 -16.80 37.66
C ASN A 495 -3.14 -15.36 37.32
N LEU A 496 -4.19 -15.14 36.52
CA LEU A 496 -4.73 -13.81 36.22
C LEU A 496 -5.21 -13.07 37.46
N GLU A 497 -5.91 -13.77 38.39
CA GLU A 497 -6.38 -13.19 39.66
C GLU A 497 -5.24 -12.65 40.54
N LYS A 498 -4.03 -13.15 40.33
CA LYS A 498 -2.83 -12.78 41.10
C LYS A 498 -1.90 -11.84 40.34
N LEU A 499 -2.23 -11.51 39.08
CA LEU A 499 -1.38 -10.64 38.27
C LEU A 499 -1.21 -9.25 38.90
N GLN A 500 0.03 -8.83 39.00
CA GLN A 500 0.42 -7.48 39.41
C GLN A 500 0.67 -6.59 38.18
N ASN A 501 0.64 -5.28 38.35
CA ASN A 501 1.00 -4.36 37.29
C ASN A 501 2.42 -4.64 36.79
N GLY A 502 2.59 -4.73 35.47
CA GLY A 502 3.85 -5.11 34.84
C GLY A 502 4.07 -6.63 34.72
N GLN A 503 3.02 -7.41 34.93
CA GLN A 503 3.01 -8.86 34.64
C GLN A 503 2.00 -9.17 33.56
N ALA A 504 2.21 -10.28 32.83
CA ALA A 504 1.31 -10.75 31.79
C ALA A 504 1.28 -12.28 31.70
N ILE A 505 0.22 -12.77 31.05
CA ILE A 505 0.12 -14.08 30.46
C ILE A 505 -0.01 -13.89 28.94
N SER A 506 0.57 -14.79 28.16
CA SER A 506 0.53 -14.72 26.70
C SER A 506 0.33 -16.11 26.08
N ASN A 507 -0.09 -16.13 24.82
CA ASN A 507 -0.19 -17.35 24.03
C ASN A 507 1.05 -17.60 23.16
N ILE A 508 2.15 -16.88 23.37
CA ILE A 508 3.40 -17.12 22.64
C ILE A 508 3.88 -18.58 22.85
N ASN A 509 4.54 -19.13 21.85
CA ASN A 509 4.99 -20.51 21.90
C ASN A 509 6.30 -20.69 22.68
N GLU A 510 7.06 -19.62 22.87
CA GLU A 510 8.36 -19.60 23.56
C GLU A 510 8.25 -19.60 25.09
N TYR A 511 7.02 -19.48 25.62
CA TYR A 511 6.76 -19.48 27.05
C TYR A 511 5.46 -20.23 27.37
N PRO A 512 5.34 -20.92 28.53
CA PRO A 512 4.12 -21.65 28.86
C PRO A 512 2.90 -20.73 28.92
N ARG A 513 1.86 -21.05 28.16
CA ARG A 513 0.66 -20.20 27.91
C ARG A 513 -0.16 -19.87 29.16
N THR A 514 0.00 -20.60 30.24
CA THR A 514 -0.72 -20.38 31.50
C THR A 514 0.14 -19.72 32.58
N GLU A 515 1.42 -19.53 32.33
CA GLU A 515 2.35 -19.00 33.31
C GLU A 515 2.54 -17.48 33.16
N VAL A 516 2.79 -16.85 34.30
CA VAL A 516 3.01 -15.41 34.43
C VAL A 516 4.47 -15.08 34.15
N PHE A 517 4.72 -14.02 33.41
CA PHE A 517 6.03 -13.40 33.27
C PHE A 517 5.97 -11.89 33.56
N ASN A 518 7.09 -11.30 33.98
CA ASN A 518 7.21 -9.86 34.14
C ASN A 518 7.47 -9.23 32.77
N VAL A 519 6.57 -8.39 32.27
CA VAL A 519 6.76 -7.72 30.99
C VAL A 519 7.90 -6.71 31.04
N VAL A 520 8.62 -6.57 29.93
CA VAL A 520 9.54 -5.46 29.76
C VAL A 520 8.76 -4.15 29.76
N GLN A 521 9.33 -3.12 30.34
CA GLN A 521 8.76 -1.77 30.39
C GLN A 521 9.85 -0.78 30.02
N TYR A 522 9.59 0.10 29.06
CA TYR A 522 10.59 1.01 28.52
C TYR A 522 11.37 1.77 29.61
N TRP A 523 10.68 2.35 30.58
CA TRP A 523 11.32 3.10 31.65
C TRP A 523 12.20 2.29 32.61
N LYS A 524 11.98 0.97 32.71
CA LYS A 524 12.80 0.05 33.52
C LYS A 524 14.02 -0.45 32.77
N GLU A 525 13.85 -0.75 31.48
CA GLU A 525 14.94 -1.25 30.65
C GLU A 525 15.98 -0.17 30.33
N LYS A 526 15.57 1.09 30.26
CA LYS A 526 16.45 2.24 30.05
C LYS A 526 17.50 2.43 31.16
N ASN A 527 17.18 2.01 32.38
CA ASN A 527 18.03 2.20 33.57
C ASN A 527 18.92 0.98 33.85
N LYS A 528 18.96 -0.01 32.97
CA LYS A 528 19.87 -1.15 33.01
C LYS A 528 21.00 -0.95 32.00
#